data_26814bd6a2b0836cebc62525126a28a9
#
_entry.id   26814bd6a2b0836cebc62525126a28a9
#
_cell.length_a   1.000
_cell.length_b   1.000
_cell.length_c   1.000
_cell.angle_alpha   90.00
_cell.angle_beta   90.00
_cell.angle_gamma   90.00
#
_symmetry.space_group_name_H-M   'P 1'
#
loop_
_entity.id
_entity.type
_entity.pdbx_description
1 polymer ?
#
loop_
_entity_poly.entity_id
_entity_poly.type
_entity_poly.pdbx_seq_one_letter_code
_entity_poly.pdbx_strand_id
1 'polypeptide(L)'
;MYLLYLDESGNPDDPSDRHFVLGGAAVFERQTHFLQQALDQVQARHFPRSQPVEFHASPIRSGRGFWRSVPEATRTAVLQDLVAAVTSVPEPGIALFAAAIEKSPSRWGEPAVQVATEELCRRFDILLQRRFHERSDPQRGLLVLAEGRFHQRARVWVEGFRRLGTQWGLLRNLADIPYFASTRDSRLLQVADLVAHATFLLYERRDAGLMRGLLPRFDRKDGVLHGLVHVTDADRRTCECPSCFSRRQPGQSGPWL
;
A
#
# COMPACT_ATOMS: atom_id res chain seq x y z
N MET A 1 -0.86 2.82 -18.94
CA MET A 1 -0.96 3.68 -17.72
C MET A 1 -0.88 2.80 -16.48
N TYR A 2 -0.40 3.33 -15.35
CA TYR A 2 -0.47 2.67 -14.04
C TYR A 2 -1.46 3.38 -13.13
N LEU A 3 -2.26 2.61 -12.41
CA LEU A 3 -3.21 3.10 -11.40
C LEU A 3 -2.65 2.73 -10.03
N LEU A 4 -2.36 3.72 -9.18
CA LEU A 4 -1.91 3.50 -7.81
C LEU A 4 -3.12 3.59 -6.88
N TYR A 5 -3.59 2.44 -6.41
CA TYR A 5 -4.64 2.31 -5.42
C TYR A 5 -4.04 2.40 -4.02
N LEU A 6 -4.60 3.27 -3.18
CA LEU A 6 -4.10 3.54 -1.83
C LEU A 6 -5.21 3.50 -0.79
N ASP A 7 -4.91 2.93 0.36
CA ASP A 7 -5.75 2.94 1.56
C ASP A 7 -4.90 3.15 2.81
N GLU A 8 -5.53 3.48 3.93
CA GLU A 8 -4.86 3.79 5.18
C GLU A 8 -5.03 2.67 6.23
N SER A 9 -4.06 2.54 7.14
CA SER A 9 -4.15 1.68 8.32
C SER A 9 -3.47 2.35 9.52
N GLY A 10 -4.09 2.21 10.69
CA GLY A 10 -3.79 3.01 11.88
C GLY A 10 -4.48 4.38 11.84
N ASN A 11 -4.79 4.91 13.01
CA ASN A 11 -5.42 6.22 13.12
C ASN A 11 -4.35 7.30 13.38
N PRO A 12 -4.21 8.32 12.52
CA PRO A 12 -3.17 9.35 12.71
C PRO A 12 -3.36 10.17 13.98
N ASP A 13 -4.58 10.24 14.54
CA ASP A 13 -4.89 10.99 15.76
C ASP A 13 -5.01 10.12 17.03
N ASP A 14 -4.98 8.80 16.93
CA ASP A 14 -5.09 7.91 18.08
C ASP A 14 -3.72 7.73 18.75
N PRO A 15 -3.56 8.15 20.03
CA PRO A 15 -2.29 7.99 20.74
C PRO A 15 -1.90 6.53 21.00
N SER A 16 -2.82 5.58 20.89
CA SER A 16 -2.52 4.16 21.05
C SER A 16 -1.79 3.55 19.85
N ASP A 17 -1.94 4.13 18.64
CA ASP A 17 -1.21 3.74 17.47
C ASP A 17 0.12 4.51 17.37
N ARG A 18 1.25 3.83 17.39
CA ARG A 18 2.57 4.44 17.19
C ARG A 18 2.80 4.82 15.74
N HIS A 19 2.23 4.05 14.81
CA HIS A 19 2.42 4.25 13.38
C HIS A 19 1.10 4.60 12.69
N PHE A 20 1.21 5.45 11.67
CA PHE A 20 0.22 5.60 10.61
C PHE A 20 0.79 5.03 9.31
N VAL A 21 0.00 4.29 8.55
CA VAL A 21 0.42 3.70 7.28
C VAL A 21 -0.52 4.11 6.17
N LEU A 22 0.03 4.58 5.07
CA LEU A 22 -0.64 4.65 3.78
C LEU A 22 0.00 3.59 2.89
N GLY A 23 -0.79 2.73 2.24
CA GLY A 23 -0.25 1.64 1.44
C GLY A 23 -1.16 1.22 0.31
N GLY A 24 -0.63 0.45 -0.65
CA GLY A 24 -1.40 -0.06 -1.75
C GLY A 24 -0.59 -0.60 -2.92
N ALA A 25 -1.21 -0.62 -4.09
CA ALA A 25 -0.68 -1.27 -5.28
C ALA A 25 -0.76 -0.37 -6.51
N ALA A 26 0.36 -0.20 -7.21
CA ALA A 26 0.39 0.32 -8.57
C ALA A 26 0.14 -0.85 -9.54
N VAL A 27 -0.96 -0.79 -10.26
CA VAL A 27 -1.39 -1.84 -11.19
C VAL A 27 -1.42 -1.27 -12.60
N PHE A 28 -0.80 -1.99 -13.55
CA PHE A 28 -0.92 -1.64 -14.96
C PHE A 28 -2.38 -1.82 -15.41
N GLU A 29 -2.96 -0.86 -16.15
CA GLU A 29 -4.40 -0.84 -16.42
C GLU A 29 -4.94 -2.14 -16.99
N ARG A 30 -4.19 -2.84 -17.84
CA ARG A 30 -4.61 -4.12 -18.41
C ARG A 30 -4.60 -5.28 -17.40
N GLN A 31 -3.91 -5.14 -16.28
CA GLN A 31 -3.86 -6.16 -15.22
C GLN A 31 -4.97 -5.98 -14.18
N THR A 32 -5.66 -4.85 -14.18
CA THR A 32 -6.75 -4.59 -13.21
C THR A 32 -7.86 -5.64 -13.31
N HIS A 33 -8.24 -6.00 -14.55
CA HIS A 33 -9.26 -7.03 -14.79
C HIS A 33 -8.85 -8.40 -14.23
N PHE A 34 -7.62 -8.83 -14.48
CA PHE A 34 -7.14 -10.15 -14.01
C PHE A 34 -7.02 -10.20 -12.50
N LEU A 35 -6.53 -9.12 -11.87
CA LEU A 35 -6.46 -9.04 -10.41
C LEU A 35 -7.84 -9.04 -9.79
N GLN A 36 -8.81 -8.30 -10.36
CA GLN A 36 -10.19 -8.32 -9.91
C GLN A 36 -10.79 -9.73 -10.02
N GLN A 37 -10.61 -10.41 -11.15
CA GLN A 37 -11.07 -11.79 -11.32
C GLN A 37 -10.45 -12.74 -10.29
N ALA A 38 -9.16 -12.61 -9.99
CA ALA A 38 -8.49 -13.43 -8.99
C ALA A 38 -9.12 -13.24 -7.59
N LEU A 39 -9.46 -12.01 -7.22
CA LEU A 39 -10.14 -11.72 -5.95
C LEU A 39 -11.60 -12.23 -5.94
N ASP A 40 -12.31 -12.14 -7.05
CA ASP A 40 -13.66 -12.71 -7.18
C ASP A 40 -13.63 -14.26 -7.11
N GLN A 41 -12.56 -14.90 -7.58
CA GLN A 41 -12.33 -16.33 -7.38
C GLN A 41 -12.10 -16.69 -5.91
N VAL A 42 -11.39 -15.85 -5.13
CA VAL A 42 -11.28 -16.02 -3.67
C VAL A 42 -12.66 -15.98 -3.03
N GLN A 43 -13.51 -15.01 -3.40
CA GLN A 43 -14.88 -14.98 -2.92
C GLN A 43 -15.67 -16.24 -3.30
N ALA A 44 -15.62 -16.64 -4.57
CA ALA A 44 -16.36 -17.82 -5.05
C ALA A 44 -15.94 -19.10 -4.33
N ARG A 45 -14.65 -19.22 -3.98
CA ARG A 45 -14.11 -20.38 -3.25
C ARG A 45 -14.64 -20.46 -1.81
N HIS A 46 -14.62 -19.35 -1.09
CA HIS A 46 -14.94 -19.32 0.34
C HIS A 46 -16.42 -18.99 0.62
N PHE A 47 -17.07 -18.26 -0.28
CA PHE A 47 -18.43 -17.74 -0.11
C PHE A 47 -19.28 -17.85 -1.38
N PRO A 48 -19.47 -19.07 -1.96
CA PRO A 48 -20.09 -19.24 -3.28
C PRO A 48 -21.55 -18.82 -3.36
N ARG A 49 -22.24 -18.70 -2.22
CA ARG A 49 -23.68 -18.36 -2.14
C ARG A 49 -23.95 -17.02 -1.47
N SER A 50 -22.91 -16.25 -1.16
CA SER A 50 -23.07 -14.96 -0.50
C SER A 50 -23.23 -13.81 -1.51
N GLN A 51 -23.83 -12.71 -1.06
CA GLN A 51 -23.68 -11.40 -1.70
C GLN A 51 -22.18 -11.02 -1.72
N PRO A 52 -21.77 -10.07 -2.57
CA PRO A 52 -20.40 -9.61 -2.58
C PRO A 52 -19.88 -9.29 -1.17
N VAL A 53 -18.80 -9.97 -0.76
CA VAL A 53 -18.16 -9.79 0.54
C VAL A 53 -17.03 -8.78 0.39
N GLU A 54 -17.00 -7.80 1.27
CA GLU A 54 -15.88 -6.86 1.36
C GLU A 54 -14.68 -7.54 2.03
N PHE A 55 -13.53 -7.53 1.35
CA PHE A 55 -12.27 -8.03 1.90
C PHE A 55 -11.51 -6.93 2.64
N HIS A 56 -11.99 -6.59 3.82
CA HIS A 56 -11.32 -5.64 4.72
C HIS A 56 -10.43 -6.41 5.71
N ALA A 57 -9.11 -6.27 5.58
CA ALA A 57 -8.13 -7.16 6.25
C ALA A 57 -8.23 -7.13 7.78
N SER A 58 -8.47 -5.95 8.39
CA SER A 58 -8.61 -5.83 9.84
C SER A 58 -9.84 -6.57 10.40
N PRO A 59 -11.07 -6.40 9.88
CA PRO A 59 -12.23 -7.22 10.24
C PRO A 59 -12.05 -8.72 9.97
N ILE A 60 -11.45 -9.11 8.85
CA ILE A 60 -11.15 -10.52 8.55
C ILE A 60 -10.32 -11.11 9.67
N ARG A 61 -9.21 -10.45 10.00
CA ARG A 61 -8.28 -10.92 11.03
C ARG A 61 -8.93 -11.00 12.41
N SER A 62 -9.65 -9.93 12.82
CA SER A 62 -10.21 -9.81 14.17
C SER A 62 -11.56 -10.51 14.35
N GLY A 63 -12.20 -11.01 13.29
CA GLY A 63 -13.54 -11.60 13.37
C GLY A 63 -14.62 -10.59 13.72
N ARG A 64 -14.59 -9.37 13.14
CA ARG A 64 -15.61 -8.34 13.36
C ARG A 64 -16.62 -8.28 12.21
N GLY A 65 -17.81 -7.73 12.49
CA GLY A 65 -18.88 -7.59 11.49
C GLY A 65 -19.29 -8.94 10.90
N PHE A 66 -19.39 -9.01 9.57
CA PHE A 66 -19.68 -10.26 8.83
C PHE A 66 -18.76 -11.42 9.25
N TRP A 67 -17.48 -11.13 9.50
CA TRP A 67 -16.45 -12.12 9.79
C TRP A 67 -16.56 -12.77 11.18
N ARG A 68 -17.48 -12.29 12.05
CA ARG A 68 -17.73 -12.89 13.38
C ARG A 68 -18.26 -14.32 13.28
N SER A 69 -19.10 -14.59 12.27
CA SER A 69 -19.66 -15.92 12.03
C SER A 69 -18.74 -16.86 11.22
N VAL A 70 -17.63 -16.33 10.69
CA VAL A 70 -16.70 -17.11 9.87
C VAL A 70 -15.61 -17.69 10.76
N PRO A 71 -15.37 -19.02 10.73
CA PRO A 71 -14.32 -19.67 11.50
C PRO A 71 -12.94 -19.04 11.26
N GLU A 72 -12.11 -19.00 12.29
CA GLU A 72 -10.78 -18.41 12.22
C GLU A 72 -9.89 -19.03 11.13
N ALA A 73 -9.94 -20.36 11.00
CA ALA A 73 -9.20 -21.08 9.96
C ALA A 73 -9.61 -20.61 8.54
N THR A 74 -10.92 -20.38 8.31
CA THR A 74 -11.42 -19.86 7.03
C THR A 74 -10.97 -18.41 6.82
N ARG A 75 -11.03 -17.56 7.84
CA ARG A 75 -10.56 -16.18 7.76
C ARG A 75 -9.07 -16.10 7.43
N THR A 76 -8.27 -16.96 8.04
CA THR A 76 -6.83 -17.09 7.75
C THR A 76 -6.59 -17.55 6.31
N ALA A 77 -7.33 -18.56 5.84
CA ALA A 77 -7.23 -19.03 4.45
C ALA A 77 -7.62 -17.93 3.45
N VAL A 78 -8.67 -17.15 3.73
CA VAL A 78 -9.05 -15.98 2.89
C VAL A 78 -7.89 -14.99 2.79
N LEU A 79 -7.26 -14.61 3.89
CA LEU A 79 -6.13 -13.67 3.87
C LEU A 79 -4.94 -14.24 3.07
N GLN A 80 -4.65 -15.53 3.19
CA GLN A 80 -3.60 -16.19 2.41
C GLN A 80 -3.92 -16.21 0.92
N ASP A 81 -5.17 -16.51 0.55
CA ASP A 81 -5.62 -16.52 -0.84
C ASP A 81 -5.62 -15.10 -1.45
N LEU A 82 -5.94 -14.06 -0.67
CA LEU A 82 -5.80 -12.66 -1.12
C LEU A 82 -4.35 -12.30 -1.40
N VAL A 83 -3.42 -12.70 -0.53
CA VAL A 83 -1.97 -12.54 -0.76
C VAL A 83 -1.55 -13.28 -2.03
N ALA A 84 -2.01 -14.52 -2.22
CA ALA A 84 -1.71 -15.32 -3.40
C ALA A 84 -2.26 -14.65 -4.69
N ALA A 85 -3.48 -14.11 -4.65
CA ALA A 85 -4.08 -13.38 -5.77
C ALA A 85 -3.23 -12.16 -6.18
N VAL A 86 -2.78 -11.36 -5.21
CA VAL A 86 -1.88 -10.20 -5.47
C VAL A 86 -0.56 -10.64 -6.07
N THR A 87 0.01 -11.72 -5.56
CA THR A 87 1.33 -12.21 -6.02
C THR A 87 1.28 -13.01 -7.31
N SER A 88 0.10 -13.43 -7.76
CA SER A 88 -0.09 -14.14 -9.05
C SER A 88 0.04 -13.21 -10.26
N VAL A 89 -0.15 -11.90 -10.08
CA VAL A 89 -0.01 -10.93 -11.20
C VAL A 89 1.45 -10.92 -11.66
N PRO A 90 1.73 -11.19 -12.95
CA PRO A 90 3.11 -11.21 -13.44
C PRO A 90 3.76 -9.82 -13.41
N GLU A 91 5.07 -9.79 -13.20
CA GLU A 91 5.84 -8.56 -13.41
C GLU A 91 5.88 -8.22 -14.91
N PRO A 92 5.78 -6.96 -15.24
CA PRO A 92 5.76 -5.74 -14.42
C PRO A 92 4.34 -5.21 -14.10
N GLY A 93 3.34 -6.07 -14.09
CA GLY A 93 1.93 -5.67 -14.02
C GLY A 93 1.49 -5.10 -12.68
N ILE A 94 2.22 -5.38 -11.59
CA ILE A 94 1.93 -4.87 -10.25
C ILE A 94 3.21 -4.51 -9.50
N ALA A 95 3.16 -3.44 -8.70
CA ALA A 95 4.17 -3.08 -7.73
C ALA A 95 3.50 -2.56 -6.45
N LEU A 96 3.92 -3.04 -5.29
CA LEU A 96 3.37 -2.62 -4.01
C LEU A 96 4.15 -1.44 -3.42
N PHE A 97 3.41 -0.56 -2.75
CA PHE A 97 3.94 0.62 -2.07
C PHE A 97 3.34 0.76 -0.68
N ALA A 98 4.14 1.15 0.30
CA ALA A 98 3.66 1.55 1.61
C ALA A 98 4.63 2.54 2.28
N ALA A 99 4.07 3.51 2.99
CA ALA A 99 4.78 4.43 3.86
C ALA A 99 4.32 4.24 5.31
N ALA A 100 5.21 3.72 6.15
CA ALA A 100 5.00 3.62 7.59
C ALA A 100 5.57 4.88 8.24
N ILE A 101 4.69 5.71 8.79
CA ILE A 101 5.04 6.96 9.47
C ILE A 101 5.00 6.72 10.97
N GLU A 102 6.15 6.74 11.62
CA GLU A 102 6.23 6.78 13.07
C GLU A 102 5.79 8.17 13.54
N LYS A 103 4.73 8.20 14.35
CA LYS A 103 4.16 9.44 14.85
C LYS A 103 5.11 10.12 15.83
N SER A 104 5.19 11.43 15.72
CA SER A 104 5.98 12.31 16.57
C SER A 104 5.29 13.69 16.64
N PRO A 105 5.72 14.61 17.50
CA PRO A 105 5.10 15.94 17.56
C PRO A 105 5.00 16.67 16.23
N SER A 106 5.93 16.45 15.31
CA SER A 106 5.92 17.03 13.95
C SER A 106 5.14 16.21 12.94
N ARG A 107 4.79 14.97 13.25
CA ARG A 107 4.07 14.02 12.39
C ARG A 107 2.89 13.39 13.14
N TRP A 108 1.99 14.24 13.63
CA TRP A 108 0.77 13.84 14.31
C TRP A 108 -0.45 14.31 13.51
N GLY A 109 -1.47 13.47 13.40
CA GLY A 109 -2.68 13.82 12.66
C GLY A 109 -2.45 14.05 11.17
N GLU A 110 -2.98 15.14 10.63
CA GLU A 110 -2.88 15.53 9.23
C GLU A 110 -1.44 15.55 8.68
N PRO A 111 -0.40 16.07 9.37
CA PRO A 111 0.99 16.00 8.93
C PRO A 111 1.51 14.59 8.66
N ALA A 112 1.09 13.58 9.42
CA ALA A 112 1.49 12.19 9.15
C ALA A 112 0.91 11.69 7.82
N VAL A 113 -0.35 12.02 7.54
CA VAL A 113 -1.03 11.67 6.29
C VAL A 113 -0.40 12.39 5.09
N GLN A 114 -0.07 13.67 5.25
CA GLN A 114 0.58 14.46 4.19
C GLN A 114 1.95 13.87 3.83
N VAL A 115 2.79 13.55 4.83
CA VAL A 115 4.11 12.95 4.62
C VAL A 115 3.98 11.59 3.94
N ALA A 116 3.03 10.74 4.36
CA ALA A 116 2.79 9.45 3.72
C ALA A 116 2.38 9.62 2.25
N THR A 117 1.48 10.57 1.97
CA THR A 117 1.02 10.86 0.61
C THR A 117 2.17 11.36 -0.27
N GLU A 118 3.00 12.29 0.20
CA GLU A 118 4.18 12.80 -0.52
C GLU A 118 5.15 11.67 -0.86
N GLU A 119 5.51 10.84 0.13
CA GLU A 119 6.43 9.74 -0.05
C GLU A 119 5.93 8.73 -1.10
N LEU A 120 4.65 8.37 -1.09
CA LEU A 120 4.11 7.42 -2.06
C LEU A 120 3.97 8.01 -3.46
N CYS A 121 3.50 9.25 -3.58
CA CYS A 121 3.45 9.95 -4.87
C CYS A 121 4.84 10.02 -5.51
N ARG A 122 5.86 10.40 -4.74
CA ARG A 122 7.25 10.46 -5.20
C ARG A 122 7.77 9.09 -5.66
N ARG A 123 7.56 8.03 -4.87
CA ARG A 123 8.04 6.69 -5.22
C ARG A 123 7.35 6.14 -6.45
N PHE A 124 6.09 6.41 -6.58
CA PHE A 124 5.34 6.06 -7.77
C PHE A 124 5.86 6.82 -9.01
N ASP A 125 6.12 8.12 -8.89
CA ASP A 125 6.73 8.91 -9.98
C ASP A 125 8.12 8.37 -10.38
N ILE A 126 8.96 7.96 -9.40
CA ILE A 126 10.26 7.32 -9.65
C ILE A 126 10.09 5.97 -10.37
N LEU A 127 9.12 5.13 -10.01
CA LEU A 127 8.81 3.91 -10.76
C LEU A 127 8.53 4.23 -12.22
N LEU A 128 7.68 5.22 -12.50
CA LEU A 128 7.31 5.63 -13.85
C LEU A 128 8.50 6.20 -14.63
N GLN A 129 9.37 6.99 -13.99
CA GLN A 129 10.62 7.47 -14.58
C GLN A 129 11.55 6.31 -14.97
N ARG A 130 11.73 5.33 -14.08
CA ARG A 130 12.55 4.15 -14.37
C ARG A 130 11.98 3.35 -15.56
N ARG A 131 10.65 3.22 -15.67
CA ARG A 131 10.01 2.61 -16.83
C ARG A 131 10.43 3.29 -18.13
N PHE A 132 10.43 4.61 -18.16
CA PHE A 132 10.86 5.37 -19.32
C PHE A 132 12.34 5.17 -19.60
N HIS A 133 13.22 5.38 -18.62
CA HIS A 133 14.66 5.39 -18.83
C HIS A 133 15.26 4.00 -19.08
N GLU A 134 14.75 2.97 -18.40
CA GLU A 134 15.34 1.63 -18.47
C GLU A 134 14.68 0.74 -19.55
N ARG A 135 13.44 1.03 -19.93
CA ARG A 135 12.65 0.17 -20.81
C ARG A 135 12.05 0.89 -22.02
N SER A 136 12.32 2.17 -22.19
CA SER A 136 11.70 3.02 -23.21
C SER A 136 10.16 2.92 -23.20
N ASP A 137 9.58 2.72 -22.00
CA ASP A 137 8.15 2.55 -21.77
C ASP A 137 7.58 3.80 -21.07
N PRO A 138 7.17 4.86 -21.82
CA PRO A 138 6.66 6.10 -21.26
C PRO A 138 5.26 5.89 -20.69
N GLN A 139 5.16 5.76 -19.38
CA GLN A 139 3.91 5.56 -18.67
C GLN A 139 3.53 6.79 -17.86
N ARG A 140 2.21 7.03 -17.75
CA ARG A 140 1.62 7.98 -16.79
C ARG A 140 0.97 7.21 -15.65
N GLY A 141 0.85 7.87 -14.50
CA GLY A 141 0.21 7.32 -13.32
C GLY A 141 -1.00 8.12 -12.89
N LEU A 142 -1.99 7.44 -12.36
CA LEU A 142 -3.17 8.01 -11.73
C LEU A 142 -3.30 7.46 -10.31
N LEU A 143 -3.69 8.32 -9.37
CA LEU A 143 -3.94 7.94 -7.99
C LEU A 143 -5.42 7.66 -7.77
N VAL A 144 -5.73 6.53 -7.14
CA VAL A 144 -7.08 6.18 -6.68
C VAL A 144 -6.98 5.89 -5.18
N LEU A 145 -7.54 6.75 -4.36
CA LEU A 145 -7.52 6.63 -2.91
C LEU A 145 -8.87 6.14 -2.38
N ALA A 146 -8.82 5.38 -1.30
CA ALA A 146 -10.03 5.10 -0.52
C ALA A 146 -10.65 6.41 0.00
N GLU A 147 -11.98 6.49 -0.03
CA GLU A 147 -12.69 7.61 0.59
C GLU A 147 -12.40 7.66 2.09
N GLY A 148 -12.03 8.84 2.59
CA GLY A 148 -11.64 9.04 3.96
C GLY A 148 -11.70 10.50 4.39
N ARG A 149 -11.34 10.77 5.64
CA ARG A 149 -11.41 12.10 6.23
C ARG A 149 -10.52 13.13 5.51
N PHE A 150 -9.42 12.70 4.93
CA PHE A 150 -8.40 13.59 4.34
C PHE A 150 -8.52 13.73 2.81
N HIS A 151 -9.57 13.21 2.16
CA HIS A 151 -9.64 13.20 0.70
C HIS A 151 -9.56 14.61 0.06
N GLN A 152 -10.19 15.64 0.66
CA GLN A 152 -10.08 17.02 0.16
C GLN A 152 -8.65 17.56 0.30
N ARG A 153 -7.98 17.25 1.40
CA ARG A 153 -6.59 17.66 1.64
C ARG A 153 -5.63 16.95 0.68
N ALA A 154 -5.83 15.65 0.46
CA ALA A 154 -5.02 14.87 -0.47
C ALA A 154 -5.05 15.45 -1.90
N ARG A 155 -6.20 15.96 -2.36
CA ARG A 155 -6.29 16.69 -3.64
C ARG A 155 -5.37 17.90 -3.67
N VAL A 156 -5.45 18.73 -2.64
CA VAL A 156 -4.63 19.97 -2.54
C VAL A 156 -3.14 19.62 -2.49
N TRP A 157 -2.75 18.62 -1.70
CA TRP A 157 -1.36 18.22 -1.60
C TRP A 157 -0.82 17.70 -2.93
N VAL A 158 -1.53 16.75 -3.57
CA VAL A 158 -1.08 16.15 -4.84
C VAL A 158 -1.02 17.19 -5.94
N GLU A 159 -1.97 18.11 -6.02
CA GLU A 159 -1.92 19.23 -6.97
C GLU A 159 -0.69 20.12 -6.70
N GLY A 160 -0.41 20.41 -5.43
CA GLY A 160 0.80 21.12 -5.04
C GLY A 160 2.07 20.40 -5.47
N PHE A 161 2.17 19.10 -5.23
CA PHE A 161 3.33 18.27 -5.63
C PHE A 161 3.55 18.26 -7.15
N ARG A 162 2.48 18.30 -7.93
CA ARG A 162 2.55 18.36 -9.41
C ARG A 162 2.96 19.73 -9.94
N ARG A 163 2.49 20.83 -9.33
CA ARG A 163 2.70 22.20 -9.82
C ARG A 163 3.90 22.90 -9.22
N LEU A 164 4.08 22.75 -7.93
CA LEU A 164 5.13 23.42 -7.16
C LEU A 164 6.31 22.49 -6.84
N GLY A 165 6.05 21.19 -6.84
CA GLY A 165 7.02 20.17 -6.47
C GLY A 165 6.94 19.77 -4.99
N THR A 166 7.72 18.76 -4.68
CA THR A 166 8.05 18.30 -3.35
C THR A 166 9.44 18.82 -2.97
N GLN A 167 9.91 18.57 -1.75
CA GLN A 167 11.31 18.83 -1.39
C GLN A 167 12.34 18.14 -2.32
N TRP A 168 11.89 17.21 -3.16
CA TRP A 168 12.71 16.42 -4.08
C TRP A 168 12.51 16.79 -5.57
N GLY A 169 11.67 17.76 -5.87
CA GLY A 169 11.35 18.19 -7.23
C GLY A 169 9.90 17.90 -7.65
N LEU A 170 9.64 18.21 -8.94
CA LEU A 170 8.30 18.06 -9.54
C LEU A 170 7.94 16.60 -9.81
N LEU A 171 6.69 16.23 -9.55
CA LEU A 171 6.12 14.93 -9.94
C LEU A 171 5.54 15.04 -11.36
N ARG A 172 6.31 14.61 -12.36
CA ARG A 172 5.98 14.85 -13.78
C ARG A 172 5.13 13.78 -14.42
N ASN A 173 5.08 12.57 -13.83
CA ASN A 173 4.42 11.42 -14.44
C ASN A 173 3.02 11.17 -13.89
N LEU A 174 2.56 11.94 -12.89
CA LEU A 174 1.17 11.90 -12.44
C LEU A 174 0.28 12.61 -13.47
N ALA A 175 -0.72 11.88 -14.00
CA ALA A 175 -1.57 12.36 -15.09
C ALA A 175 -2.56 13.44 -14.63
N ASP A 176 -3.14 13.27 -13.42
CA ASP A 176 -4.20 14.13 -12.92
C ASP A 176 -4.18 14.22 -11.38
N ILE A 177 -5.15 14.95 -10.81
CA ILE A 177 -5.44 14.94 -9.37
C ILE A 177 -5.89 13.53 -8.94
N PRO A 178 -5.82 13.19 -7.63
CA PRO A 178 -6.30 11.90 -7.18
C PRO A 178 -7.82 11.76 -7.30
N TYR A 179 -8.26 10.55 -7.65
CA TYR A 179 -9.63 10.11 -7.62
C TYR A 179 -9.92 9.37 -6.32
N PHE A 180 -11.18 9.35 -5.90
CA PHE A 180 -11.61 8.70 -4.66
C PHE A 180 -12.74 7.74 -4.92
N ALA A 181 -12.69 6.57 -4.26
CA ALA A 181 -13.72 5.56 -4.38
C ALA A 181 -13.90 4.81 -3.06
N SER A 182 -15.06 4.20 -2.88
CA SER A 182 -15.36 3.36 -1.74
C SER A 182 -14.56 2.05 -1.80
N THR A 183 -13.88 1.68 -0.72
CA THR A 183 -13.21 0.37 -0.59
C THR A 183 -14.19 -0.79 -0.75
N ARG A 184 -15.43 -0.60 -0.31
CA ARG A 184 -16.50 -1.59 -0.45
C ARG A 184 -16.77 -1.95 -1.91
N ASP A 185 -16.71 -0.96 -2.82
CA ASP A 185 -17.10 -1.11 -4.21
C ASP A 185 -15.92 -1.43 -5.14
N SER A 186 -14.68 -1.38 -4.62
CA SER A 186 -13.46 -1.58 -5.40
C SER A 186 -12.59 -2.71 -4.86
N ARG A 187 -12.51 -3.82 -5.59
CA ARG A 187 -11.59 -4.93 -5.28
C ARG A 187 -10.12 -4.46 -5.20
N LEU A 188 -9.75 -3.49 -6.00
CA LEU A 188 -8.39 -3.00 -6.04
C LEU A 188 -8.05 -2.11 -4.83
N LEU A 189 -9.04 -1.38 -4.28
CA LEU A 189 -8.88 -0.71 -2.99
C LEU A 189 -8.85 -1.72 -1.82
N GLN A 190 -9.53 -2.86 -1.92
CA GLN A 190 -9.41 -3.94 -0.95
C GLN A 190 -8.00 -4.56 -0.96
N VAL A 191 -7.31 -4.58 -2.11
CA VAL A 191 -5.87 -4.91 -2.17
C VAL A 191 -5.04 -3.83 -1.47
N ALA A 192 -5.38 -2.55 -1.65
CA ALA A 192 -4.69 -1.46 -0.97
C ALA A 192 -4.83 -1.55 0.55
N ASP A 193 -6.05 -1.83 1.06
CA ASP A 193 -6.31 -2.12 2.47
C ASP A 193 -5.43 -3.28 2.98
N LEU A 194 -5.37 -4.39 2.24
CA LEU A 194 -4.54 -5.54 2.62
C LEU A 194 -3.06 -5.15 2.77
N VAL A 195 -2.51 -4.38 1.83
CA VAL A 195 -1.12 -3.93 1.84
C VAL A 195 -0.86 -2.95 2.99
N ALA A 196 -1.75 -1.98 3.20
CA ALA A 196 -1.66 -1.02 4.28
C ALA A 196 -1.73 -1.74 5.64
N HIS A 197 -2.70 -2.66 5.81
CA HIS A 197 -2.86 -3.42 7.04
C HIS A 197 -1.67 -4.35 7.33
N ALA A 198 -1.16 -5.08 6.33
CA ALA A 198 0.02 -5.93 6.49
C ALA A 198 1.25 -5.12 6.92
N THR A 199 1.42 -3.92 6.34
CA THR A 199 2.50 -3.01 6.72
C THR A 199 2.30 -2.48 8.14
N PHE A 200 1.08 -2.06 8.50
CA PHE A 200 0.76 -1.62 9.86
C PHE A 200 1.08 -2.70 10.90
N LEU A 201 0.66 -3.94 10.66
CA LEU A 201 0.96 -5.06 11.56
C LEU A 201 2.47 -5.27 11.74
N LEU A 202 3.24 -5.19 10.66
CA LEU A 202 4.69 -5.32 10.73
C LEU A 202 5.34 -4.23 11.59
N TYR A 203 4.96 -2.98 11.38
CA TYR A 203 5.58 -1.86 12.09
C TYR A 203 5.06 -1.68 13.50
N GLU A 204 3.75 -1.82 13.71
CA GLU A 204 3.11 -1.63 15.00
C GLU A 204 3.28 -2.81 15.95
N ARG A 205 3.22 -4.05 15.42
CA ARG A 205 3.14 -5.28 16.22
C ARG A 205 4.26 -6.29 15.97
N ARG A 206 5.20 -5.99 15.08
CA ARG A 206 6.24 -6.94 14.62
C ARG A 206 5.65 -8.24 14.04
N ASP A 207 4.41 -8.18 13.55
CA ASP A 207 3.76 -9.29 12.90
C ASP A 207 4.00 -9.27 11.40
N ALA A 208 4.86 -10.17 10.94
CA ALA A 208 5.25 -10.29 9.53
C ALA A 208 4.39 -11.27 8.74
N GLY A 209 3.35 -11.87 9.33
CA GLY A 209 2.61 -12.98 8.73
C GLY A 209 2.12 -12.72 7.31
N LEU A 210 1.42 -11.60 7.07
CA LEU A 210 0.97 -11.19 5.73
C LEU A 210 2.11 -10.58 4.90
N MET A 211 2.98 -9.81 5.54
CA MET A 211 4.03 -9.06 4.84
C MET A 211 5.01 -10.00 4.12
N ARG A 212 5.35 -11.16 4.70
CA ARG A 212 6.25 -12.14 4.05
C ARG A 212 5.78 -12.53 2.66
N GLY A 213 4.48 -12.77 2.50
CA GLY A 213 3.91 -13.09 1.20
C GLY A 213 3.88 -11.92 0.21
N LEU A 214 3.63 -10.70 0.70
CA LEU A 214 3.51 -9.50 -0.14
C LEU A 214 4.86 -8.88 -0.50
N LEU A 215 5.89 -9.07 0.33
CA LEU A 215 7.19 -8.40 0.20
C LEU A 215 7.86 -8.56 -1.18
N PRO A 216 7.81 -9.72 -1.85
CA PRO A 216 8.39 -9.87 -3.18
C PRO A 216 7.81 -8.93 -4.24
N ARG A 217 6.59 -8.42 -4.02
CA ARG A 217 5.90 -7.50 -4.95
C ARG A 217 6.12 -6.02 -4.64
N PHE A 218 6.76 -5.69 -3.52
CA PHE A 218 7.14 -4.30 -3.28
C PHE A 218 8.17 -3.84 -4.30
N ASP A 219 7.96 -2.62 -4.82
CA ASP A 219 8.88 -2.01 -5.78
C ASP A 219 10.31 -2.08 -5.28
N ARG A 220 11.19 -2.63 -6.12
CA ARG A 220 12.59 -2.88 -5.78
C ARG A 220 13.50 -2.53 -6.95
N LYS A 221 14.65 -1.95 -6.62
CA LYS A 221 15.73 -1.69 -7.58
C LYS A 221 17.07 -1.96 -6.92
N ASP A 222 17.92 -2.72 -7.58
CA ASP A 222 19.27 -3.06 -7.12
C ASP A 222 19.32 -3.60 -5.67
N GLY A 223 18.33 -4.44 -5.33
CA GLY A 223 18.18 -5.02 -3.99
C GLY A 223 17.54 -4.11 -2.94
N VAL A 224 17.35 -2.82 -3.22
CA VAL A 224 16.74 -1.86 -2.29
C VAL A 224 15.23 -1.86 -2.45
N LEU A 225 14.50 -1.93 -1.33
CA LEU A 225 13.03 -1.80 -1.28
C LEU A 225 12.63 -0.33 -1.44
N HIS A 226 12.41 0.10 -2.69
CA HIS A 226 11.93 1.45 -2.98
C HIS A 226 10.45 1.64 -2.64
N GLY A 227 9.64 0.62 -2.81
CA GLY A 227 8.20 0.65 -2.51
C GLY A 227 7.86 0.70 -1.03
N LEU A 228 8.80 0.40 -0.13
CA LEU A 228 8.57 0.43 1.31
C LEU A 228 9.38 1.54 1.97
N VAL A 229 8.68 2.43 2.69
CA VAL A 229 9.27 3.57 3.40
C VAL A 229 9.01 3.47 4.88
N HIS A 230 10.01 3.78 5.68
CA HIS A 230 9.87 4.06 7.11
C HIS A 230 10.32 5.50 7.38
N VAL A 231 9.39 6.32 7.84
CA VAL A 231 9.66 7.70 8.28
C VAL A 231 9.69 7.70 9.80
N THR A 232 10.87 7.96 10.37
CA THR A 232 11.12 7.92 11.82
C THR A 232 12.14 8.98 12.19
N ASP A 233 12.11 9.46 13.42
CA ASP A 233 13.15 10.31 14.02
C ASP A 233 14.31 9.48 14.60
N ALA A 234 14.11 8.16 14.78
CA ALA A 234 15.15 7.26 15.22
C ALA A 234 16.27 7.12 14.18
N ASP A 235 17.47 6.75 14.63
CA ASP A 235 18.61 6.53 13.73
C ASP A 235 18.32 5.36 12.78
N ARG A 236 18.16 5.68 11.49
CA ARG A 236 17.92 4.67 10.44
C ARG A 236 19.07 3.70 10.26
N ARG A 237 20.27 4.02 10.76
CA ARG A 237 21.44 3.14 10.70
C ARG A 237 21.33 1.96 11.65
N THR A 238 20.54 2.07 12.71
CA THR A 238 20.28 1.00 13.67
C THR A 238 18.92 0.33 13.49
N CYS A 239 18.05 0.92 12.66
CA CYS A 239 16.70 0.39 12.43
C CYS A 239 16.74 -0.90 11.61
N GLU A 240 16.16 -1.97 12.12
CA GLU A 240 16.15 -3.32 11.52
C GLU A 240 14.93 -3.61 10.64
N CYS A 241 14.05 -2.61 10.43
CA CYS A 241 12.90 -2.80 9.55
C CYS A 241 13.33 -3.05 8.09
N PRO A 242 12.51 -3.77 7.28
CA PRO A 242 12.91 -4.13 5.92
C PRO A 242 13.27 -2.92 5.05
N SER A 243 12.56 -1.80 5.23
CA SER A 243 12.83 -0.56 4.50
C SER A 243 14.23 -0.01 4.80
N CYS A 244 14.59 0.15 6.06
CA CYS A 244 15.90 0.69 6.46
C CYS A 244 17.02 -0.33 6.23
N PHE A 245 16.75 -1.59 6.51
CA PHE A 245 17.74 -2.67 6.38
C PHE A 245 18.18 -2.86 4.92
N SER A 246 17.22 -2.94 3.96
CA SER A 246 17.54 -3.10 2.55
C SER A 246 18.37 -1.96 1.95
N ARG A 247 18.31 -0.76 2.54
CA ARG A 247 19.13 0.39 2.13
C ARG A 247 20.57 0.28 2.61
N ARG A 248 20.81 -0.42 3.71
CA ARG A 248 22.16 -0.68 4.22
C ARG A 248 22.75 -1.95 3.64
N GLN A 249 21.90 -2.95 3.41
CA GLN A 249 22.29 -4.26 2.88
C GLN A 249 21.34 -4.63 1.73
N PRO A 250 21.62 -4.16 0.50
CA PRO A 250 20.79 -4.46 -0.65
C PRO A 250 20.64 -5.97 -0.87
N GLY A 251 19.43 -6.40 -1.23
CA GLY A 251 19.09 -7.81 -1.40
C GLY A 251 18.62 -8.52 -0.14
N GLN A 252 18.80 -7.92 1.03
CA GLN A 252 18.36 -8.48 2.31
C GLN A 252 17.11 -7.77 2.85
N SER A 253 16.26 -8.51 3.55
CA SER A 253 14.99 -7.99 4.08
C SER A 253 15.03 -7.64 5.58
N GLY A 254 16.12 -7.99 6.26
CA GLY A 254 16.32 -7.71 7.68
C GLY A 254 15.61 -8.69 8.62
N PRO A 255 15.88 -8.57 9.93
CA PRO A 255 15.46 -9.55 10.93
C PRO A 255 13.97 -9.51 11.30
N TRP A 256 13.20 -8.52 10.82
CA TRP A 256 11.75 -8.48 11.10
C TRP A 256 10.91 -9.43 10.24
N LEU A 257 11.51 -10.10 9.23
CA LEU A 257 10.82 -10.94 8.24
C LEU A 257 11.18 -12.41 8.31
#